data_35864adecacdba0a0263dd4f514b0173
#
_entry.id   35864adecacdba0a0263dd4f514b0173
#
_cell.length_a   1.000
_cell.length_b   1.000
_cell.length_c   1.000
_cell.angle_alpha   90.00
_cell.angle_beta   90.00
_cell.angle_gamma   90.00
#
_symmetry.space_group_name_H-M   'P 1'
#
loop_
_entity.id
_entity.type
_entity.pdbx_description
1 polymer ?
#
loop_
_entity_poly.entity_id
_entity_poly.type
_entity_poly.pdbx_seq_one_letter_code
_entity_poly.pdbx_strand_id
1 'polypeptide(L)' 'MSLPDEKTRAMQSARRFLYDLLNPQATPRVPKAVRDRARRVVKHYPFDFEIAEMMEVYHADRVRDDVSKEDG' A
#
# COMPACT_ATOMS: atom_id res chain seq x y z
N MET A 1 14.98 8.07 5.77
CA MET A 1 14.63 7.25 4.58
C MET A 1 14.07 5.91 5.02
N SER A 2 12.92 5.52 4.46
CA SER A 2 12.28 4.26 4.85
C SER A 2 12.95 3.07 4.17
N LEU A 3 13.08 1.99 4.92
CA LEU A 3 13.54 0.73 4.36
C LEU A 3 12.45 0.13 3.45
N PRO A 4 12.82 -0.72 2.46
CA PRO A 4 11.82 -1.36 1.60
C PRO A 4 10.74 -2.10 2.37
N ASP A 5 11.11 -2.77 3.47
CA ASP A 5 10.15 -3.50 4.31
C ASP A 5 9.16 -2.54 4.96
N GLU A 6 9.62 -1.37 5.37
CA GLU A 6 8.76 -0.37 6.00
C GLU A 6 7.71 0.15 5.01
N LYS A 7 8.12 0.38 3.77
CA LYS A 7 7.20 0.82 2.72
C LYS A 7 6.15 -0.24 2.42
N THR A 8 6.58 -1.48 2.33
CA THR A 8 5.67 -2.60 2.11
C THR A 8 4.65 -2.70 3.23
N ARG A 9 5.11 -2.63 4.48
CA ARG A 9 4.23 -2.69 5.63
C ARG A 9 3.27 -1.52 5.69
N ALA A 10 3.75 -0.33 5.32
CA ALA A 10 2.91 0.85 5.30
C ALA A 10 1.77 0.70 4.30
N MET A 11 2.05 0.17 3.11
CA MET A 11 1.02 -0.05 2.10
C MET A 11 0.03 -1.13 2.53
N GLN A 12 0.52 -2.18 3.17
CA GLN A 12 -0.34 -3.24 3.70
C GLN A 12 -1.19 -2.74 4.86
N SER A 13 -0.62 -1.89 5.70
CA SER A 13 -1.35 -1.27 6.80
C SER A 13 -2.44 -0.34 6.29
N ALA A 14 -2.16 0.41 5.23
CA ALA A 14 -3.15 1.28 4.60
C ALA A 14 -4.33 0.46 4.07
N ARG A 15 -4.05 -0.70 3.48
CA ARG A 15 -5.10 -1.60 3.01
C ARG A 15 -5.98 -2.04 4.18
N ARG A 16 -5.36 -2.45 5.28
CA ARG A 16 -6.08 -2.87 6.47
C ARG A 16 -6.93 -1.73 7.04
N PHE A 17 -6.38 -0.54 7.08
CA PHE A 17 -7.10 0.64 7.54
C PHE A 17 -8.34 0.89 6.70
N LEU A 18 -8.24 0.75 5.38
CA LEU A 18 -9.37 0.93 4.49
C LEU A 18 -10.46 -0.11 4.76
N TYR A 19 -10.08 -1.36 5.02
CA TYR A 19 -11.05 -2.38 5.39
C TYR A 19 -11.70 -2.09 6.74
N ASP A 20 -10.94 -1.55 7.69
CA ASP A 20 -11.49 -1.15 8.99
C ASP A 20 -12.53 -0.04 8.82
N LEU A 21 -12.29 0.88 7.88
CA LEU A 21 -13.28 1.93 7.58
C LEU A 21 -14.58 1.36 7.04
N LEU A 22 -14.53 0.22 6.38
CA LEU A 22 -15.72 -0.45 5.86
C LEU A 22 -16.49 -1.22 6.94
N ASN A 23 -15.86 -1.49 8.07
CA ASN A 23 -16.45 -2.27 9.15
C ASN A 23 -17.01 -1.34 10.23
N PRO A 24 -18.35 -1.24 10.38
CA PRO A 24 -18.96 -0.39 11.41
C PRO A 24 -18.55 -0.73 12.83
N GLN A 25 -18.17 -1.99 13.07
CA GLN A 25 -17.75 -2.41 14.40
C GLN A 25 -16.35 -1.93 14.73
N ALA A 26 -15.46 -1.90 13.74
CA ALA A 26 -14.09 -1.41 13.93
C ALA A 26 -14.05 0.11 14.00
N THR A 27 -14.86 0.79 13.21
CA THR A 27 -14.89 2.26 13.14
C THR A 27 -16.33 2.75 13.18
N PRO A 28 -16.98 2.75 14.37
CA PRO A 28 -18.43 3.00 14.47
C PRO A 28 -18.88 4.42 14.16
N ARG A 29 -17.99 5.40 14.23
CA ARG A 29 -18.37 6.81 14.05
C ARG A 29 -17.93 7.40 12.72
N VAL A 30 -17.71 6.56 11.73
CA VAL A 30 -17.29 7.02 10.40
C VAL A 30 -18.54 7.39 9.58
N PRO A 31 -18.58 8.58 8.97
CA PRO A 31 -19.69 8.95 8.10
C PRO A 31 -19.81 8.05 6.88
N LYS A 32 -21.04 7.89 6.40
CA LYS A 32 -21.31 7.05 5.23
C LYS A 32 -20.51 7.48 4.01
N ALA A 33 -20.36 8.78 3.80
CA ALA A 33 -19.61 9.30 2.66
C ALA A 33 -18.15 8.83 2.69
N VAL A 34 -17.54 8.78 3.87
CA VAL A 34 -16.17 8.31 4.03
C VAL A 34 -16.09 6.81 3.74
N ARG A 35 -17.06 6.03 4.22
CA ARG A 35 -17.08 4.59 3.96
C ARG A 35 -17.26 4.31 2.47
N ASP A 36 -18.08 5.09 1.78
CA ASP A 36 -18.28 4.93 0.34
C ASP A 36 -17.00 5.20 -0.43
N ARG A 37 -16.26 6.22 -0.02
CA ARG A 37 -14.96 6.52 -0.65
C ARG A 37 -13.95 5.41 -0.39
N ALA A 38 -13.90 4.90 0.84
CA ALA A 38 -13.03 3.79 1.18
C ALA A 38 -13.35 2.56 0.33
N ARG A 39 -14.64 2.28 0.13
CA ARG A 39 -15.06 1.13 -0.67
C ARG A 39 -14.57 1.26 -2.11
N ARG A 40 -14.63 2.44 -2.70
CA ARG A 40 -14.13 2.65 -4.05
C ARG A 40 -12.63 2.42 -4.14
N VAL A 41 -11.89 2.88 -3.15
CA VAL A 41 -10.44 2.72 -3.14
C VAL A 41 -10.07 1.25 -2.97
N VAL A 42 -10.71 0.57 -2.01
CA VAL A 42 -10.43 -0.85 -1.71
C VAL A 42 -10.73 -1.75 -2.90
N LYS A 43 -11.74 -1.39 -3.69
CA LYS A 43 -12.15 -2.21 -4.84
C LYS A 43 -10.99 -2.50 -5.79
N HIS A 44 -10.07 -1.56 -5.94
CA HIS A 44 -8.93 -1.70 -6.85
C HIS A 44 -7.61 -1.75 -6.12
N TYR A 45 -7.63 -1.82 -4.79
CA TYR A 45 -6.40 -1.84 -3.99
C TYR A 45 -5.79 -3.25 -4.05
N PRO A 46 -4.47 -3.34 -4.27
CA PRO A 46 -3.83 -4.65 -4.40
C PRO A 46 -3.84 -5.43 -3.08
N PHE A 47 -3.83 -6.75 -3.19
CA PHE A 47 -3.71 -7.62 -2.03
C PHE A 47 -2.31 -7.54 -1.44
N ASP A 48 -2.15 -8.01 -0.20
CA ASP A 48 -0.87 -7.95 0.49
C ASP A 48 0.26 -8.60 -0.30
N PHE A 49 0.00 -9.77 -0.91
CA PHE A 49 1.01 -10.45 -1.70
C PHE A 49 1.35 -9.69 -2.97
N GLU A 50 0.38 -9.00 -3.56
CA GLU A 50 0.62 -8.18 -4.74
C GLU A 50 1.48 -6.96 -4.39
N ILE A 51 1.22 -6.36 -3.22
CA ILE A 51 2.01 -5.24 -2.74
C ILE A 51 3.47 -5.67 -2.57
N ALA A 52 3.68 -6.82 -1.96
CA ALA A 52 5.03 -7.35 -1.75
C ALA A 52 5.76 -7.56 -3.07
N GLU A 53 5.08 -8.14 -4.05
CA GLU A 53 5.65 -8.37 -5.37
C GLU A 53 6.01 -7.07 -6.08
N MET A 54 5.12 -6.08 -6.03
CA MET A 54 5.35 -4.79 -6.66
C MET A 54 6.54 -4.06 -6.03
N MET A 55 6.64 -4.12 -4.71
CA MET A 55 7.74 -3.46 -4.01
C MET A 55 9.07 -4.16 -4.28
N GLU A 56 9.05 -5.46 -4.45
CA GLU A 56 10.25 -6.21 -4.80
C GLU A 56 10.76 -5.80 -6.18
N VAL A 57 9.87 -5.73 -7.16
CA VAL A 57 10.22 -5.30 -8.51
C VAL A 57 10.71 -3.86 -8.52
N TYR A 58 10.01 -2.98 -7.84
CA TYR A 58 10.38 -1.57 -7.73
C TYR A 58 11.79 -1.42 -7.17
N HIS A 59 12.09 -2.18 -6.12
CA HIS A 59 13.38 -2.11 -5.46
C HIS A 59 14.51 -2.62 -6.37
N ALA A 60 14.26 -3.70 -7.09
CA ALA A 60 15.23 -4.25 -8.02
C ALA A 60 15.53 -3.27 -9.15
N ASP A 61 14.50 -2.63 -9.71
CA ASP A 61 14.65 -1.64 -10.76
C ASP A 61 15.45 -0.44 -10.28
N ARG A 62 15.20 -0.02 -9.05
CA ARG A 62 15.89 1.12 -8.47
C ARG A 62 17.38 0.83 -8.26
N VAL A 63 17.70 -0.37 -7.82
CA VAL A 63 19.09 -0.79 -7.66
C VAL A 63 19.79 -0.81 -9.02
N ARG A 64 19.10 -1.28 -10.03
CA ARG A 64 19.64 -1.35 -11.40
C ARG A 64 19.94 0.05 -11.92
N ASP A 65 19.05 1.01 -11.67
CA ASP A 65 19.23 2.40 -12.08
C ASP A 65 20.46 3.01 -11.42
N ASP A 66 20.66 2.73 -10.15
CA ASP A 66 21.82 3.22 -9.40
C ASP A 66 23.13 2.70 -10.01
N VAL A 67 23.16 1.42 -10.37
CA VAL A 67 24.33 0.81 -11.01
C VAL A 67 24.61 1.49 -12.36
N SER A 68 23.57 1.76 -13.13
CA SER A 68 23.70 2.44 -14.42
C SER A 68 24.32 3.83 -14.27
N LYS A 69 23.92 4.55 -13.24
CA LYS A 69 24.46 5.87 -12.97
C LYS A 69 25.94 5.82 -12.63
N GLU A 70 26.34 4.81 -11.89
CA GLU A 70 27.74 4.66 -11.52
C GLU A 70 28.60 4.34 -12.72
N ASP A 71 28.09 3.55 -13.64
CA ASP A 71 28.79 3.20 -14.85
C ASP A 71 28.90 4.37 -15.83
N GLY A 72 27.94 5.25 -15.75
CA GLY A 72 27.91 6.43 -16.58
C GLY A 72 28.84 7.49 -16.08
#